data_72b84e110287b3d162d94748f4a2edc0
#
_entry.id   72b84e110287b3d162d94748f4a2edc0
#
_cell.length_a   1.000
_cell.length_b   1.000
_cell.length_c   1.000
_cell.angle_alpha   90.00
_cell.angle_beta   90.00
_cell.angle_gamma   90.00
#
_symmetry.space_group_name_H-M   'P 1'
#
loop_
_entity.id
_entity.type
_entity.pdbx_description
1 polymer ?
#
loop_
_entity_poly.entity_id
_entity_poly.type
_entity_poly.pdbx_seq_one_letter_code
_entity_poly.pdbx_strand_id
1 'polypeptide(L)'
;AHGSYLNFLPRPLHRMDLGADLCSDSAHKTLPVLTGGAYLHMTSDYTAEDAKAAMALFGSTSPSWLILQSLDGANPLLERMLGDIAALAPHIAALKGALLAHGFALVGAEPLKITVHAAKFGYSGEEMAEILEKQGIFCEFADRDFLVFMLTPRNTPEELDRLRAALCALPRGARQEEPPIALARPKAACTPRRAAFAPRETIPVENSLGRILALANVSCPPAVPIVMCGEEIDEAAQEALCR
;
A
#
# COMPACT_ATOMS: atom_id res chain seq x y z
N ALA A 1 -2.66 -8.48 2.61
CA ALA A 1 -2.62 -7.21 3.35
C ALA A 1 -1.18 -6.74 3.54
N HIS A 2 -0.97 -5.43 3.78
CA HIS A 2 0.35 -4.83 3.99
C HIS A 2 0.53 -4.39 5.45
N GLY A 3 0.04 -5.16 6.38
CA GLY A 3 0.02 -4.83 7.79
C GLY A 3 0.41 -6.00 8.70
N SER A 4 1.31 -6.86 8.26
CA SER A 4 1.75 -8.03 9.06
C SER A 4 2.24 -7.64 10.45
N TYR A 5 2.86 -6.46 10.62
CA TYR A 5 3.31 -5.97 11.92
C TYR A 5 2.16 -5.67 12.89
N LEU A 6 0.93 -5.50 12.41
CA LEU A 6 -0.23 -5.20 13.25
C LEU A 6 -0.55 -6.30 14.26
N ASN A 7 -0.12 -7.55 13.99
CA ASN A 7 -0.19 -8.67 14.94
C ASN A 7 0.64 -8.43 16.22
N PHE A 8 1.63 -7.54 16.16
CA PHE A 8 2.56 -7.27 17.28
C PHE A 8 2.19 -6.00 18.04
N LEU A 9 1.01 -5.42 17.77
CA LEU A 9 0.55 -4.23 18.50
C LEU A 9 -0.28 -4.62 19.73
N PRO A 10 -0.23 -3.79 20.80
CA PRO A 10 -0.97 -4.08 22.04
C PRO A 10 -2.48 -3.92 21.92
N ARG A 11 -2.99 -3.48 20.77
CA ARG A 11 -4.42 -3.29 20.50
C ARG A 11 -4.81 -4.02 19.21
N PRO A 12 -6.03 -4.55 19.12
CA PRO A 12 -6.47 -5.35 18.00
C PRO A 12 -6.67 -4.47 16.75
N LEU A 13 -5.70 -4.46 15.87
CA LEU A 13 -5.75 -3.76 14.58
C LEU A 13 -5.55 -4.71 13.40
N HIS A 14 -5.11 -5.93 13.66
CA HIS A 14 -4.96 -6.93 12.62
C HIS A 14 -6.33 -7.44 12.14
N ARG A 15 -6.41 -7.85 10.87
CA ARG A 15 -7.68 -8.27 10.24
C ARG A 15 -8.33 -9.46 10.93
N MET A 16 -7.52 -10.39 11.44
CA MET A 16 -8.02 -11.53 12.22
C MET A 16 -8.70 -11.05 13.51
N ASP A 17 -8.12 -10.07 14.22
CA ASP A 17 -8.71 -9.47 15.41
C ASP A 17 -10.02 -8.72 15.11
N LEU A 18 -10.18 -8.26 13.88
CA LEU A 18 -11.35 -7.53 13.39
C LEU A 18 -12.42 -8.46 12.80
N GLY A 19 -12.26 -9.78 12.90
CA GLY A 19 -13.25 -10.77 12.52
C GLY A 19 -13.09 -11.36 11.12
N ALA A 20 -11.92 -11.26 10.50
CA ALA A 20 -11.65 -11.99 9.27
C ALA A 20 -11.39 -13.47 9.56
N ASP A 21 -11.98 -14.36 8.75
CA ASP A 21 -11.75 -15.81 8.86
C ASP A 21 -10.40 -16.22 8.27
N LEU A 22 -9.97 -15.53 7.21
CA LEU A 22 -8.72 -15.78 6.50
C LEU A 22 -8.07 -14.43 6.15
N CYS A 23 -6.75 -14.35 6.31
CA CYS A 23 -5.98 -13.19 5.90
C CYS A 23 -4.63 -13.60 5.33
N SER A 24 -4.34 -13.18 4.10
CA SER A 24 -3.01 -13.29 3.52
C SER A 24 -2.25 -11.98 3.73
N ASP A 25 -1.14 -12.04 4.45
CA ASP A 25 -0.29 -10.91 4.76
C ASP A 25 1.01 -10.96 3.99
N SER A 26 1.35 -9.87 3.31
CA SER A 26 2.65 -9.67 2.69
C SER A 26 3.70 -9.40 3.77
N ALA A 27 4.34 -10.46 4.26
CA ALA A 27 5.35 -10.36 5.32
C ALA A 27 6.48 -9.41 4.91
N HIS A 28 6.95 -9.52 3.66
CA HIS A 28 8.04 -8.71 3.11
C HIS A 28 7.81 -7.20 3.07
N LYS A 29 6.57 -6.75 3.30
CA LYS A 29 6.24 -5.31 3.30
C LYS A 29 6.54 -4.63 4.64
N THR A 30 6.45 -5.36 5.75
CA THR A 30 6.57 -4.78 7.08
C THR A 30 7.41 -5.60 8.06
N LEU A 31 7.80 -6.80 7.69
CA LEU A 31 8.65 -7.69 8.48
C LEU A 31 9.97 -7.93 7.75
N PRO A 32 11.03 -8.35 8.46
CA PRO A 32 12.36 -8.57 7.88
C PRO A 32 12.44 -9.87 7.08
N VAL A 33 11.65 -9.96 6.02
CA VAL A 33 11.50 -11.13 5.15
C VAL A 33 11.78 -10.73 3.71
N LEU A 34 12.36 -11.62 2.91
CA LEU A 34 12.63 -11.38 1.49
C LEU A 34 11.35 -11.18 0.69
N THR A 35 11.44 -10.36 -0.35
CA THR A 35 10.33 -10.06 -1.26
C THR A 35 9.66 -11.33 -1.78
N GLY A 36 8.33 -11.40 -1.69
CA GLY A 36 7.51 -12.55 -2.00
C GLY A 36 7.12 -13.39 -0.78
N GLY A 37 7.77 -13.19 0.38
CA GLY A 37 7.37 -13.84 1.62
C GLY A 37 6.01 -13.35 2.12
N ALA A 38 5.14 -14.29 2.48
CA ALA A 38 3.80 -14.02 2.99
C ALA A 38 3.39 -15.06 4.03
N TYR A 39 2.47 -14.66 4.92
CA TYR A 39 1.80 -15.56 5.86
C TYR A 39 0.32 -15.66 5.51
N LEU A 40 -0.24 -16.86 5.62
CA LEU A 40 -1.68 -17.08 5.65
C LEU A 40 -2.10 -17.28 7.10
N HIS A 41 -2.95 -16.38 7.61
CA HIS A 41 -3.60 -16.49 8.90
C HIS A 41 -4.99 -17.09 8.71
N MET A 42 -5.38 -17.97 9.63
CA MET A 42 -6.67 -18.69 9.58
C MET A 42 -7.25 -18.79 10.97
N THR A 43 -8.58 -18.80 11.09
CA THR A 43 -9.27 -19.19 12.31
C THR A 43 -9.19 -20.71 12.53
N SER A 44 -9.62 -21.18 13.69
CA SER A 44 -9.66 -22.61 14.01
C SER A 44 -10.66 -23.42 13.17
N ASP A 45 -11.48 -22.74 12.35
CA ASP A 45 -12.43 -23.40 11.45
C ASP A 45 -11.76 -24.04 10.22
N TYR A 46 -10.48 -23.73 9.99
CA TYR A 46 -9.68 -24.26 8.89
C TYR A 46 -8.46 -25.01 9.42
N THR A 47 -8.10 -26.10 8.74
CA THR A 47 -6.89 -26.87 9.07
C THR A 47 -5.71 -26.47 8.18
N ALA A 48 -4.50 -26.77 8.63
CA ALA A 48 -3.31 -26.58 7.80
C ALA A 48 -3.34 -27.47 6.54
N GLU A 49 -3.98 -28.62 6.62
CA GLU A 49 -4.18 -29.55 5.51
C GLU A 49 -5.09 -28.94 4.45
N ASP A 50 -6.20 -28.34 4.84
CA ASP A 50 -7.13 -27.65 3.93
C ASP A 50 -6.41 -26.52 3.18
N ALA A 51 -5.64 -25.70 3.90
CA ALA A 51 -4.87 -24.62 3.31
C ALA A 51 -3.82 -25.13 2.31
N LYS A 52 -3.08 -26.19 2.68
CA LYS A 52 -2.09 -26.81 1.79
C LYS A 52 -2.73 -27.41 0.55
N ALA A 53 -3.87 -28.09 0.70
CA ALA A 53 -4.60 -28.66 -0.43
C ALA A 53 -5.09 -27.59 -1.40
N ALA A 54 -5.64 -26.48 -0.86
CA ALA A 54 -6.08 -25.36 -1.69
C ALA A 54 -4.89 -24.66 -2.39
N MET A 55 -3.79 -24.43 -1.69
CA MET A 55 -2.58 -23.84 -2.28
C MET A 55 -1.97 -24.72 -3.36
N ALA A 56 -2.04 -26.06 -3.23
CA ALA A 56 -1.51 -26.99 -4.23
C ALA A 56 -2.22 -26.90 -5.59
N LEU A 57 -3.45 -26.37 -5.64
CA LEU A 57 -4.18 -26.16 -6.90
C LEU A 57 -3.60 -25.02 -7.76
N PHE A 58 -2.99 -24.02 -7.13
CA PHE A 58 -2.55 -22.79 -7.79
C PHE A 58 -1.09 -22.44 -7.50
N GLY A 59 -0.52 -22.99 -6.44
CA GLY A 59 0.85 -22.73 -6.01
C GLY A 59 1.88 -23.48 -6.84
N SER A 60 3.13 -22.99 -6.80
CA SER A 60 4.26 -23.66 -7.40
C SER A 60 4.66 -24.91 -6.62
N THR A 61 5.01 -25.98 -7.32
CA THR A 61 5.64 -27.17 -6.73
C THR A 61 7.14 -26.97 -6.43
N SER A 62 7.69 -25.82 -6.85
CA SER A 62 9.10 -25.46 -6.66
C SER A 62 9.19 -24.14 -5.86
N PRO A 63 8.95 -24.17 -4.55
CA PRO A 63 9.02 -22.96 -3.73
C PRO A 63 10.46 -22.43 -3.67
N SER A 64 10.60 -21.12 -3.51
CA SER A 64 11.89 -20.50 -3.26
C SER A 64 12.36 -20.82 -1.84
N TRP A 65 13.39 -21.65 -1.71
CA TRP A 65 14.01 -21.99 -0.42
C TRP A 65 14.58 -20.75 0.28
N LEU A 66 15.07 -19.76 -0.46
CA LEU A 66 15.57 -18.49 0.12
C LEU A 66 14.44 -17.72 0.80
N ILE A 67 13.26 -17.66 0.18
CA ILE A 67 12.09 -16.99 0.78
C ILE A 67 11.64 -17.76 2.04
N LEU A 68 11.54 -19.09 1.97
CA LEU A 68 11.16 -19.91 3.12
C LEU A 68 12.18 -19.77 4.26
N GLN A 69 13.47 -19.78 3.96
CA GLN A 69 14.53 -19.57 4.95
C GLN A 69 14.45 -18.17 5.58
N SER A 70 14.10 -17.13 4.79
CA SER A 70 13.94 -15.79 5.34
C SER A 70 12.73 -15.66 6.27
N LEU A 71 11.64 -16.38 5.97
CA LEU A 71 10.47 -16.46 6.85
C LEU A 71 10.81 -17.15 8.17
N ASP A 72 11.51 -18.27 8.11
CA ASP A 72 11.95 -19.00 9.30
C ASP A 72 12.97 -18.20 10.13
N GLY A 73 13.97 -17.63 9.47
CA GLY A 73 14.99 -16.80 10.10
C GLY A 73 14.47 -15.49 10.70
N ALA A 74 13.27 -15.06 10.34
CA ALA A 74 12.63 -13.87 10.94
C ALA A 74 12.06 -14.16 12.33
N ASN A 75 11.74 -15.41 12.70
CA ASN A 75 11.06 -15.75 13.95
C ASN A 75 11.72 -15.14 15.21
N PRO A 76 13.06 -15.22 15.43
CA PRO A 76 13.69 -14.61 16.59
C PRO A 76 13.57 -13.07 16.64
N LEU A 77 13.38 -12.42 15.49
CA LEU A 77 13.16 -10.99 15.41
C LEU A 77 11.71 -10.64 15.73
N LEU A 78 10.76 -11.50 15.33
CA LEU A 78 9.35 -11.33 15.61
C LEU A 78 9.05 -11.39 17.11
N GLU A 79 9.75 -12.22 17.87
CA GLU A 79 9.63 -12.32 19.34
C GLU A 79 9.90 -10.97 20.02
N ARG A 80 10.76 -10.13 19.46
CA ARG A 80 11.11 -8.81 20.00
C ARG A 80 10.29 -7.66 19.41
N MET A 81 9.52 -7.94 18.37
CA MET A 81 8.84 -6.92 17.55
C MET A 81 7.95 -5.99 18.38
N LEU A 82 7.22 -6.54 19.36
CA LEU A 82 6.36 -5.73 20.25
C LEU A 82 7.17 -4.69 21.04
N GLY A 83 8.29 -5.13 21.62
CA GLY A 83 9.18 -4.24 22.37
C GLY A 83 9.83 -3.19 21.48
N ASP A 84 10.30 -3.59 20.31
CA ASP A 84 10.94 -2.69 19.34
C ASP A 84 9.93 -1.62 18.82
N ILE A 85 8.68 -2.00 18.54
CA ILE A 85 7.62 -1.06 18.17
C ILE A 85 7.29 -0.12 19.33
N ALA A 86 7.16 -0.64 20.54
CA ALA A 86 6.86 0.16 21.72
C ALA A 86 7.94 1.20 22.01
N ALA A 87 9.21 0.85 21.81
CA ALA A 87 10.34 1.77 21.97
C ALA A 87 10.32 2.91 20.94
N LEU A 88 9.92 2.63 19.70
CA LEU A 88 9.87 3.63 18.62
C LEU A 88 8.62 4.51 18.66
N ALA A 89 7.53 4.02 19.24
CA ALA A 89 6.21 4.70 19.21
C ALA A 89 6.24 6.16 19.72
N PRO A 90 6.94 6.53 20.80
CA PRO A 90 7.02 7.93 21.25
C PRO A 90 7.67 8.84 20.20
N HIS A 91 8.71 8.39 19.52
CA HIS A 91 9.40 9.15 18.48
C HIS A 91 8.51 9.37 17.26
N ILE A 92 7.75 8.35 16.87
CA ILE A 92 6.76 8.47 15.78
C ILE A 92 5.65 9.45 16.16
N ALA A 93 5.16 9.38 17.40
CA ALA A 93 4.14 10.31 17.89
C ALA A 93 4.67 11.76 17.91
N ALA A 94 5.91 11.97 18.33
CA ALA A 94 6.56 13.28 18.29
C ALA A 94 6.72 13.81 16.86
N LEU A 95 7.14 12.94 15.90
CA LEU A 95 7.23 13.29 14.50
C LEU A 95 5.85 13.69 13.94
N LYS A 96 4.81 12.86 14.13
CA LYS A 96 3.44 13.18 13.69
C LYS A 96 2.93 14.49 14.30
N GLY A 97 3.17 14.70 15.57
CA GLY A 97 2.81 15.94 16.29
C GLY A 97 3.49 17.18 15.70
N ALA A 98 4.79 17.08 15.41
CA ALA A 98 5.55 18.18 14.80
C ALA A 98 5.05 18.49 13.38
N LEU A 99 4.74 17.48 12.56
CA LEU A 99 4.18 17.68 11.21
C LEU A 99 2.81 18.37 11.27
N LEU A 100 1.93 17.93 12.18
CA LEU A 100 0.64 18.58 12.40
C LEU A 100 0.79 20.03 12.84
N ALA A 101 1.70 20.31 13.79
CA ALA A 101 1.99 21.67 14.27
C ALA A 101 2.58 22.55 13.17
N HIS A 102 3.33 21.98 12.22
CA HIS A 102 3.85 22.72 11.06
C HIS A 102 2.78 23.00 9.99
N GLY A 103 1.60 22.40 10.10
CA GLY A 103 0.47 22.64 9.21
C GLY A 103 0.26 21.54 8.15
N PHE A 104 0.95 20.41 8.25
CA PHE A 104 0.63 19.24 7.43
C PHE A 104 -0.68 18.60 7.87
N ALA A 105 -1.43 18.07 6.91
CA ALA A 105 -2.57 17.20 7.17
C ALA A 105 -2.13 15.75 7.06
N LEU A 106 -2.34 14.97 8.11
CA LEU A 106 -2.04 13.54 8.16
C LEU A 106 -3.33 12.72 8.04
N VAL A 107 -3.27 11.61 7.33
CA VAL A 107 -4.40 10.72 7.10
C VAL A 107 -4.11 9.32 7.65
N GLY A 108 -5.16 8.68 8.19
CA GLY A 108 -5.05 7.34 8.76
C GLY A 108 -4.50 7.32 10.18
N ALA A 109 -4.71 6.19 10.85
CA ALA A 109 -4.34 5.97 12.26
C ALA A 109 -3.31 4.85 12.44
N GLU A 110 -2.76 4.32 11.36
CA GLU A 110 -1.82 3.20 11.42
C GLU A 110 -0.51 3.66 12.07
N PRO A 111 0.00 2.95 13.11
CA PRO A 111 1.11 3.44 13.92
C PRO A 111 2.40 3.66 13.15
N LEU A 112 2.81 2.68 12.33
CA LEU A 112 4.06 2.73 11.58
C LEU A 112 3.92 3.35 10.18
N LYS A 113 2.78 3.96 9.87
CA LYS A 113 2.59 4.72 8.62
C LYS A 113 2.41 6.20 8.89
N ILE A 114 2.98 7.00 8.02
CA ILE A 114 2.75 8.45 7.97
C ILE A 114 2.26 8.75 6.56
N THR A 115 0.97 9.06 6.45
CA THR A 115 0.37 9.48 5.19
C THR A 115 0.14 10.98 5.25
N VAL A 116 0.91 11.72 4.50
CA VAL A 116 0.82 13.17 4.36
C VAL A 116 -0.12 13.48 3.20
N HIS A 117 -1.13 14.32 3.44
CA HIS A 117 -1.95 14.89 2.37
C HIS A 117 -1.19 16.08 1.78
N ALA A 118 -0.34 15.81 0.81
CA ALA A 118 0.58 16.78 0.21
C ALA A 118 -0.17 17.94 -0.46
N ALA A 119 -1.28 17.65 -1.14
CA ALA A 119 -2.09 18.65 -1.81
C ALA A 119 -2.57 19.76 -0.85
N LYS A 120 -2.92 19.42 0.39
CA LYS A 120 -3.30 20.43 1.42
C LYS A 120 -2.15 21.31 1.89
N PHE A 121 -0.91 20.87 1.67
CA PHE A 121 0.29 21.67 1.96
C PHE A 121 0.77 22.47 0.74
N GLY A 122 0.15 22.24 -0.42
CA GLY A 122 0.38 22.97 -1.66
C GLY A 122 1.39 22.33 -2.61
N TYR A 123 1.58 21.01 -2.53
CA TYR A 123 2.42 20.20 -3.43
C TYR A 123 1.63 18.99 -3.94
N SER A 124 2.09 18.37 -5.03
CA SER A 124 1.73 16.97 -5.24
C SER A 124 2.59 16.05 -4.35
N GLY A 125 2.13 14.81 -4.14
CA GLY A 125 2.95 13.82 -3.44
C GLY A 125 4.24 13.54 -4.17
N GLU A 126 4.20 13.47 -5.53
CA GLU A 126 5.38 13.25 -6.38
C GLU A 126 6.39 14.40 -6.25
N GLU A 127 5.93 15.67 -6.33
CA GLU A 127 6.82 16.83 -6.15
C GLU A 127 7.52 16.78 -4.79
N MET A 128 6.77 16.45 -3.73
CA MET A 128 7.32 16.35 -2.38
C MET A 128 8.31 15.17 -2.27
N ALA A 129 8.00 14.03 -2.90
CA ALA A 129 8.88 12.87 -2.97
C ALA A 129 10.21 13.22 -3.66
N GLU A 130 10.17 13.89 -4.81
CA GLU A 130 11.39 14.31 -5.53
C GLU A 130 12.28 15.24 -4.71
N ILE A 131 11.69 16.16 -3.95
CA ILE A 131 12.45 17.07 -3.07
C ILE A 131 13.15 16.29 -1.95
N LEU A 132 12.48 15.30 -1.37
CA LEU A 132 13.01 14.47 -0.29
C LEU A 132 14.05 13.47 -0.81
N GLU A 133 13.86 12.93 -2.02
CA GLU A 133 14.82 12.01 -2.65
C GLU A 133 16.18 12.66 -2.88
N LYS A 134 16.21 13.95 -3.25
CA LYS A 134 17.47 14.74 -3.35
C LYS A 134 18.22 14.85 -2.02
N GLN A 135 17.54 14.61 -0.91
CA GLN A 135 18.10 14.56 0.45
C GLN A 135 18.36 13.11 0.92
N GLY A 136 18.15 12.11 0.04
CA GLY A 136 18.30 10.68 0.36
C GLY A 136 17.20 10.16 1.27
N ILE A 137 15.99 10.71 1.20
CA ILE A 137 14.80 10.25 1.92
C ILE A 137 13.81 9.71 0.88
N PHE A 138 13.51 8.42 0.97
CA PHE A 138 12.63 7.71 0.04
C PHE A 138 11.29 7.40 0.71
N CYS A 139 10.19 7.67 0.00
CA CYS A 139 8.86 7.30 0.44
C CYS A 139 8.47 5.91 -0.09
N GLU A 140 7.46 5.30 0.51
CA GLU A 140 6.88 4.04 0.04
C GLU A 140 5.97 4.25 -1.17
N PHE A 141 5.25 5.38 -1.18
CA PHE A 141 4.29 5.70 -2.22
C PHE A 141 4.09 7.22 -2.31
N ALA A 142 3.94 7.70 -3.51
CA ALA A 142 3.54 9.07 -3.80
C ALA A 142 2.55 9.07 -4.97
N ASP A 143 1.56 9.94 -4.89
CA ASP A 143 0.63 10.23 -5.97
C ASP A 143 0.35 11.74 -6.01
N ARG A 144 -0.62 12.12 -6.80
CA ARG A 144 -1.04 13.52 -6.96
C ARG A 144 -1.35 14.22 -5.62
N ASP A 145 -1.94 13.51 -4.67
CA ASP A 145 -2.51 14.09 -3.46
C ASP A 145 -1.77 13.67 -2.19
N PHE A 146 -1.13 12.50 -2.18
CA PHE A 146 -0.58 11.88 -0.98
C PHE A 146 0.87 11.48 -1.12
N LEU A 147 1.56 11.48 0.03
CA LEU A 147 2.89 10.95 0.23
C LEU A 147 2.86 10.01 1.44
N VAL A 148 3.35 8.77 1.27
CA VAL A 148 3.26 7.74 2.31
C VAL A 148 4.66 7.27 2.70
N PHE A 149 4.95 7.31 3.99
CA PHE A 149 6.12 6.67 4.59
C PHE A 149 5.69 5.44 5.36
N MET A 150 6.41 4.34 5.15
CA MET A 150 6.30 3.13 5.96
C MET A 150 7.53 3.02 6.84
N LEU A 151 7.30 3.10 8.14
CA LEU A 151 8.34 2.97 9.15
C LEU A 151 8.46 1.52 9.59
N THR A 152 9.64 1.16 10.07
CA THR A 152 9.92 -0.14 10.65
C THR A 152 10.52 0.04 12.05
N PRO A 153 10.48 -0.97 12.93
CA PRO A 153 11.16 -0.92 14.22
C PRO A 153 12.69 -0.77 14.13
N ARG A 154 13.24 -0.83 12.92
CA ARG A 154 14.68 -0.62 12.67
C ARG A 154 15.05 0.81 12.36
N ASN A 155 14.07 1.68 12.13
CA ASN A 155 14.35 3.09 11.99
C ASN A 155 14.84 3.66 13.31
N THR A 156 15.85 4.53 13.22
CA THR A 156 16.42 5.18 14.40
C THR A 156 15.72 6.51 14.69
N PRO A 157 15.78 7.02 15.94
CA PRO A 157 15.28 8.36 16.26
C PRO A 157 15.90 9.45 15.35
N GLU A 158 17.18 9.34 15.02
CA GLU A 158 17.89 10.27 14.15
C GLU A 158 17.34 10.28 12.72
N GLU A 159 16.93 9.11 12.20
CA GLU A 159 16.27 9.02 10.87
C GLU A 159 14.90 9.69 10.91
N LEU A 160 14.12 9.52 11.99
CA LEU A 160 12.85 10.21 12.18
C LEU A 160 13.02 11.72 12.32
N ASP A 161 14.04 12.16 13.04
CA ASP A 161 14.38 13.58 13.16
C ASP A 161 14.83 14.18 11.83
N ARG A 162 15.59 13.44 11.03
CA ARG A 162 15.96 13.82 9.66
C ARG A 162 14.74 13.99 8.77
N LEU A 163 13.79 13.04 8.80
CA LEU A 163 12.53 13.13 8.07
C LEU A 163 11.71 14.35 8.52
N ARG A 164 11.60 14.55 9.84
CA ARG A 164 10.93 15.73 10.42
C ARG A 164 11.57 17.03 9.93
N ALA A 165 12.88 17.14 10.01
CA ALA A 165 13.61 18.36 9.59
C ALA A 165 13.40 18.63 8.09
N ALA A 166 13.50 17.61 7.25
CA ALA A 166 13.33 17.76 5.81
C ALA A 166 11.90 18.21 5.44
N LEU A 167 10.86 17.61 6.02
CA LEU A 167 9.48 18.01 5.78
C LEU A 167 9.18 19.41 6.34
N CYS A 168 9.61 19.71 7.57
CA CYS A 168 9.36 21.01 8.18
C CYS A 168 10.21 22.16 7.57
N ALA A 169 11.21 21.86 6.76
CA ALA A 169 11.94 22.86 6.00
C ALA A 169 11.21 23.28 4.70
N LEU A 170 10.20 22.52 4.28
CA LEU A 170 9.44 22.86 3.07
C LEU A 170 8.57 24.12 3.33
N PRO A 171 8.67 25.14 2.49
CA PRO A 171 7.71 26.23 2.52
C PRO A 171 6.33 25.73 2.08
N ARG A 172 5.27 26.40 2.48
CA ARG A 172 3.94 26.08 1.94
C ARG A 172 3.92 26.35 0.44
N GLY A 173 3.52 25.34 -0.34
CA GLY A 173 3.42 25.45 -1.79
C GLY A 173 2.16 26.20 -2.24
N ALA A 174 2.07 26.44 -3.55
CA ALA A 174 0.98 27.19 -4.17
C ALA A 174 -0.07 26.30 -4.86
N ARG A 175 0.16 24.99 -4.95
CA ARG A 175 -0.79 24.06 -5.59
C ARG A 175 -2.13 24.10 -4.88
N GLN A 176 -3.19 24.19 -5.65
CA GLN A 176 -4.56 24.06 -5.13
C GLN A 176 -4.95 22.58 -5.07
N GLU A 177 -5.70 22.22 -4.02
CA GLU A 177 -6.31 20.90 -3.93
C GLU A 177 -7.36 20.76 -5.04
N GLU A 178 -7.24 19.72 -5.84
CA GLU A 178 -8.22 19.41 -6.87
C GLU A 178 -9.35 18.56 -6.29
N PRO A 179 -10.59 18.69 -6.78
CA PRO A 179 -11.66 17.85 -6.32
C PRO A 179 -11.36 16.38 -6.64
N PRO A 180 -11.78 15.45 -5.77
CA PRO A 180 -11.62 14.04 -6.04
C PRO A 180 -12.35 13.65 -7.32
N ILE A 181 -11.76 12.73 -8.08
CA ILE A 181 -12.41 12.18 -9.28
C ILE A 181 -13.62 11.37 -8.82
N ALA A 182 -14.81 11.76 -9.27
CA ALA A 182 -16.02 10.98 -9.02
C ALA A 182 -16.04 9.77 -9.94
N LEU A 183 -15.56 8.62 -9.44
CA LEU A 183 -15.65 7.37 -10.16
C LEU A 183 -17.07 6.80 -10.01
N ALA A 184 -17.82 6.80 -11.11
CA ALA A 184 -18.99 5.95 -11.24
C ALA A 184 -18.53 4.50 -11.46
N ARG A 185 -19.37 3.53 -11.10
CA ARG A 185 -19.07 2.14 -11.41
C ARG A 185 -19.32 1.91 -12.91
N PRO A 186 -18.28 1.60 -13.71
CA PRO A 186 -18.44 1.36 -15.13
C PRO A 186 -19.39 0.19 -15.41
N LYS A 187 -20.02 0.20 -16.56
CA LYS A 187 -20.95 -0.85 -16.96
C LYS A 187 -20.19 -2.12 -17.35
N ALA A 188 -20.51 -3.25 -16.72
CA ALA A 188 -20.01 -4.54 -17.14
C ALA A 188 -20.62 -4.93 -18.50
N ALA A 189 -19.80 -4.92 -19.54
CA ALA A 189 -20.21 -5.28 -20.91
C ALA A 189 -20.08 -6.79 -21.17
N CYS A 190 -19.11 -7.45 -20.54
CA CYS A 190 -18.93 -8.90 -20.62
C CYS A 190 -18.13 -9.40 -19.41
N THR A 191 -17.97 -10.72 -19.29
CA THR A 191 -17.16 -11.30 -18.21
C THR A 191 -15.67 -10.98 -18.43
N PRO A 192 -14.86 -10.84 -17.36
CA PRO A 192 -13.41 -10.63 -17.49
C PRO A 192 -12.73 -11.68 -18.36
N ARG A 193 -13.13 -12.95 -18.22
CA ARG A 193 -12.59 -14.03 -19.06
C ARG A 193 -12.85 -13.78 -20.55
N ARG A 194 -14.07 -13.37 -20.93
CA ARG A 194 -14.41 -13.09 -22.33
C ARG A 194 -13.60 -11.94 -22.88
N ALA A 195 -13.44 -10.88 -22.14
CA ALA A 195 -12.65 -9.73 -22.56
C ALA A 195 -11.15 -10.07 -22.69
N ALA A 196 -10.57 -10.74 -21.70
CA ALA A 196 -9.14 -11.06 -21.66
C ALA A 196 -8.69 -11.99 -22.81
N PHE A 197 -9.58 -12.88 -23.29
CA PHE A 197 -9.30 -13.83 -24.38
C PHE A 197 -9.86 -13.41 -25.73
N ALA A 198 -10.52 -12.25 -25.83
CA ALA A 198 -10.97 -11.71 -27.11
C ALA A 198 -9.80 -11.11 -27.92
N PRO A 199 -9.94 -10.98 -29.26
CA PRO A 199 -9.03 -10.14 -30.02
C PRO A 199 -8.98 -8.73 -29.44
N ARG A 200 -7.77 -8.22 -29.26
CA ARG A 200 -7.53 -6.93 -28.60
C ARG A 200 -6.50 -6.09 -29.35
N GLU A 201 -6.56 -4.79 -29.13
CA GLU A 201 -5.59 -3.82 -29.62
C GLU A 201 -5.18 -2.87 -28.50
N THR A 202 -4.03 -2.27 -28.62
CA THR A 202 -3.57 -1.19 -27.73
C THR A 202 -3.85 0.14 -28.42
N ILE A 203 -4.57 1.01 -27.73
CA ILE A 203 -4.94 2.33 -28.24
C ILE A 203 -4.58 3.40 -27.18
N PRO A 204 -4.38 4.66 -27.61
CA PRO A 204 -4.29 5.79 -26.67
C PRO A 204 -5.57 5.91 -25.81
N VAL A 205 -5.40 6.37 -24.56
CA VAL A 205 -6.52 6.53 -23.62
C VAL A 205 -7.58 7.49 -24.17
N GLU A 206 -7.17 8.52 -24.89
CA GLU A 206 -8.05 9.52 -25.52
C GLU A 206 -9.02 8.90 -26.53
N ASN A 207 -8.67 7.74 -27.07
CA ASN A 207 -9.48 7.00 -28.05
C ASN A 207 -10.25 5.82 -27.42
N SER A 208 -10.27 5.73 -26.09
CA SER A 208 -10.81 4.56 -25.38
C SER A 208 -12.30 4.66 -25.04
N LEU A 209 -12.95 5.79 -25.24
CA LEU A 209 -14.36 5.97 -24.92
C LEU A 209 -15.26 4.93 -25.60
N GLY A 210 -16.12 4.28 -24.84
CA GLY A 210 -17.03 3.24 -25.31
C GLY A 210 -16.34 1.89 -25.60
N ARG A 211 -15.03 1.78 -25.38
CA ARG A 211 -14.29 0.53 -25.57
C ARG A 211 -14.37 -0.33 -24.30
N ILE A 212 -14.24 -1.64 -24.47
CA ILE A 212 -14.23 -2.61 -23.37
C ILE A 212 -12.78 -2.90 -22.98
N LEU A 213 -12.45 -2.71 -21.69
CA LEU A 213 -11.12 -3.02 -21.21
C LEU A 213 -10.83 -4.52 -21.27
N ALA A 214 -9.77 -4.89 -21.99
CA ALA A 214 -9.32 -6.27 -22.11
C ALA A 214 -8.11 -6.59 -21.20
N LEU A 215 -7.53 -5.58 -20.53
CA LEU A 215 -6.39 -5.76 -19.64
C LEU A 215 -6.87 -6.36 -18.32
N ALA A 216 -6.33 -7.51 -17.94
CA ALA A 216 -6.68 -8.18 -16.70
C ALA A 216 -5.87 -7.67 -15.47
N ASN A 217 -4.76 -6.99 -15.73
CA ASN A 217 -3.87 -6.51 -14.67
C ASN A 217 -4.27 -5.10 -14.23
N VAL A 218 -4.07 -4.84 -12.94
CA VAL A 218 -4.23 -3.53 -12.31
C VAL A 218 -2.86 -3.06 -11.85
N SER A 219 -2.54 -1.79 -12.06
CA SER A 219 -1.30 -1.21 -11.55
C SER A 219 -1.25 -1.29 -10.02
N CYS A 220 -0.11 -1.66 -9.49
CA CYS A 220 0.11 -1.72 -8.05
C CYS A 220 1.48 -1.10 -7.72
N PRO A 221 1.54 -0.17 -6.79
CA PRO A 221 0.47 0.55 -6.12
C PRO A 221 -0.30 1.52 -7.04
N PRO A 222 -1.57 1.90 -6.74
CA PRO A 222 -2.32 1.54 -5.52
C PRO A 222 -3.18 0.27 -5.65
N ALA A 223 -3.18 -0.45 -6.77
CA ALA A 223 -4.04 -1.61 -7.07
C ALA A 223 -5.55 -1.31 -6.95
N VAL A 224 -5.93 -0.06 -7.22
CA VAL A 224 -7.33 0.39 -7.26
C VAL A 224 -7.72 0.59 -8.72
N PRO A 225 -8.53 -0.30 -9.30
CA PRO A 225 -8.89 -0.19 -10.70
C PRO A 225 -9.90 0.94 -10.92
N ILE A 226 -9.67 1.76 -11.94
CA ILE A 226 -10.66 2.71 -12.45
C ILE A 226 -11.71 1.96 -13.26
N VAL A 227 -11.26 1.03 -14.10
CA VAL A 227 -12.07 0.15 -14.94
C VAL A 227 -11.57 -1.27 -14.79
N MET A 228 -12.45 -2.23 -14.64
CA MET A 228 -12.12 -3.65 -14.59
C MET A 228 -12.18 -4.28 -15.98
N CYS A 229 -11.41 -5.35 -16.17
CA CYS A 229 -11.47 -6.15 -17.38
C CYS A 229 -12.91 -6.62 -17.68
N GLY A 230 -13.42 -6.31 -18.86
CA GLY A 230 -14.80 -6.59 -19.27
C GLY A 230 -15.79 -5.45 -19.05
N GLU A 231 -15.36 -4.35 -18.46
CA GLU A 231 -16.16 -3.14 -18.30
C GLU A 231 -15.94 -2.17 -19.46
N GLU A 232 -16.97 -1.38 -19.77
CA GLU A 232 -16.94 -0.33 -20.78
C GLU A 232 -16.36 0.95 -20.19
N ILE A 233 -15.45 1.58 -20.91
CA ILE A 233 -14.81 2.85 -20.52
C ILE A 233 -15.79 3.98 -20.86
N ASP A 234 -16.43 4.55 -19.85
CA ASP A 234 -17.28 5.72 -19.97
C ASP A 234 -16.47 7.03 -19.87
N GLU A 235 -17.16 8.19 -20.01
CA GLU A 235 -16.53 9.51 -19.96
C GLU A 235 -15.79 9.75 -18.64
N ALA A 236 -16.42 9.39 -17.52
CA ALA A 236 -15.81 9.59 -16.19
C ALA A 236 -14.57 8.70 -15.99
N ALA A 237 -14.64 7.46 -16.47
CA ALA A 237 -13.52 6.55 -16.42
C ALA A 237 -12.37 7.00 -17.33
N GLN A 238 -12.69 7.47 -18.56
CA GLN A 238 -11.68 8.01 -19.48
C GLN A 238 -11.01 9.26 -18.91
N GLU A 239 -11.77 10.19 -18.34
CA GLU A 239 -11.22 11.38 -17.67
C GLU A 239 -10.29 10.98 -16.52
N ALA A 240 -10.70 9.99 -15.70
CA ALA A 240 -9.90 9.49 -14.60
C ALA A 240 -8.60 8.81 -15.07
N LEU A 241 -8.61 8.14 -16.21
CA LEU A 241 -7.42 7.51 -16.80
C LEU A 241 -6.46 8.53 -17.45
N CYS A 242 -6.96 9.71 -17.84
CA CYS A 242 -6.15 10.79 -18.43
C CYS A 242 -5.49 11.71 -17.38
N ARG A 243 -5.94 11.63 -16.14
CA ARG A 243 -5.38 12.41 -15.00
C ARG A 243 -4.25 11.69 -14.32
#